data_42ae55da2281d6885a34e39de0ddf77e
#
_entry.id   42ae55da2281d6885a34e39de0ddf77e
#
_cell.length_a   1.000
_cell.length_b   1.000
_cell.length_c   1.000
_cell.angle_alpha   90.00
_cell.angle_beta   90.00
_cell.angle_gamma   90.00
#
_symmetry.space_group_name_H-M   'P 1'
#
loop_
_entity.id
_entity.type
_entity.pdbx_description
1 polymer ?
#
loop_
_entity_poly.entity_id
_entity_poly.type
_entity_poly.pdbx_seq_one_letter_code
_entity_poly.pdbx_strand_id
1 'polypeptide(L)'
;DWKPENAKKVANAGINKAGHNFDAILASNDGTAGGAIQALIEEGLAGKVLVTGQDADLAACQRIVGGTQSMTIYKPLKKLAEQAAEYAVKLAQRRPVIATGAYDNGQTQVPTVQVEVVAVTKENLKDTVVADGFHPADAIYR
;
A
#
# COMPACT_ATOMS: atom_id res chain seq x y z
N ASP A 1 -9.08 -12.43 -5.77
CA ASP A 1 -10.09 -11.46 -5.37
C ASP A 1 -9.55 -10.51 -4.31
N TRP A 2 -9.62 -9.21 -4.57
CA TRP A 2 -9.13 -8.15 -3.67
C TRP A 2 -10.15 -7.78 -2.58
N LYS A 3 -10.90 -8.77 -2.05
CA LYS A 3 -11.96 -8.55 -1.08
C LYS A 3 -11.47 -8.82 0.34
N PRO A 4 -11.71 -7.91 1.31
CA PRO A 4 -11.30 -8.08 2.70
C PRO A 4 -11.83 -9.37 3.34
N GLU A 5 -13.08 -9.76 3.04
CA GLU A 5 -13.67 -10.99 3.56
C GLU A 5 -12.97 -12.26 3.08
N ASN A 6 -12.44 -12.26 1.85
CA ASN A 6 -11.64 -13.37 1.35
C ASN A 6 -10.25 -13.41 2.01
N ALA A 7 -9.64 -12.24 2.20
CA ALA A 7 -8.37 -12.15 2.94
C ALA A 7 -8.51 -12.65 4.37
N LYS A 8 -9.62 -12.31 5.06
CA LYS A 8 -9.93 -12.83 6.40
C LYS A 8 -10.01 -14.36 6.41
N LYS A 9 -10.73 -14.96 5.44
CA LYS A 9 -10.84 -16.44 5.33
C LYS A 9 -9.48 -17.10 5.13
N VAL A 10 -8.65 -16.54 4.24
CA VAL A 10 -7.32 -17.05 3.95
C VAL A 10 -6.41 -16.91 5.17
N ALA A 11 -6.47 -15.77 5.87
CA ALA A 11 -5.71 -15.54 7.09
C ALA A 11 -6.11 -16.53 8.18
N ASN A 12 -7.40 -16.75 8.44
CA ASN A 12 -7.88 -17.74 9.41
C ASN A 12 -7.37 -19.15 9.09
N ALA A 13 -7.43 -19.56 7.81
CA ALA A 13 -6.91 -20.86 7.39
C ALA A 13 -5.38 -20.95 7.58
N GLY A 14 -4.66 -19.87 7.30
CA GLY A 14 -3.21 -19.78 7.51
C GLY A 14 -2.82 -19.87 8.99
N ILE A 15 -3.51 -19.14 9.86
CA ILE A 15 -3.30 -19.14 11.32
C ILE A 15 -3.51 -20.55 11.87
N ASN A 16 -4.62 -21.19 11.52
CA ASN A 16 -4.93 -22.55 11.97
C ASN A 16 -3.86 -23.56 11.52
N LYS A 17 -3.38 -23.43 10.27
CA LYS A 17 -2.35 -24.32 9.72
C LYS A 17 -0.98 -24.10 10.38
N ALA A 18 -0.61 -22.86 10.67
CA ALA A 18 0.68 -22.50 11.27
C ALA A 18 0.72 -22.69 12.80
N GLY A 19 -0.42 -22.94 13.46
CA GLY A 19 -0.49 -23.07 14.91
C GLY A 19 -0.02 -21.81 15.65
N HIS A 20 -0.35 -20.62 15.13
CA HIS A 20 0.09 -19.30 15.63
C HIS A 20 1.61 -19.04 15.55
N ASN A 21 2.36 -19.87 14.84
CA ASN A 21 3.82 -19.76 14.74
C ASN A 21 4.22 -19.12 13.39
N PHE A 22 4.05 -17.80 13.29
CA PHE A 22 4.48 -16.98 12.15
C PHE A 22 4.65 -15.53 12.59
N ASP A 23 5.51 -14.78 11.88
CA ASP A 23 5.92 -13.44 12.28
C ASP A 23 5.25 -12.34 11.46
N ALA A 24 4.78 -12.65 10.24
CA ALA A 24 4.25 -11.65 9.34
C ALA A 24 3.16 -12.18 8.39
N ILE A 25 2.29 -11.27 7.96
CA ILE A 25 1.35 -11.44 6.85
C ILE A 25 1.69 -10.41 5.77
N LEU A 26 2.06 -10.89 4.58
CA LEU A 26 2.23 -10.07 3.40
C LEU A 26 0.86 -9.86 2.73
N ALA A 27 0.22 -8.73 3.02
CA ALA A 27 -1.02 -8.33 2.35
C ALA A 27 -0.72 -7.39 1.18
N SER A 28 -1.36 -7.65 0.05
CA SER A 28 -1.07 -6.95 -1.20
C SER A 28 -1.65 -5.53 -1.26
N ASN A 29 -2.67 -5.23 -0.44
CA ASN A 29 -3.22 -3.88 -0.28
C ASN A 29 -3.87 -3.70 1.10
N ASP A 30 -4.27 -2.47 1.42
CA ASP A 30 -4.81 -2.10 2.72
C ASP A 30 -6.19 -2.70 3.01
N GLY A 31 -7.01 -2.93 1.97
CA GLY A 31 -8.29 -3.60 2.12
C GLY A 31 -8.11 -5.06 2.56
N THR A 32 -7.21 -5.79 1.90
CA THR A 32 -6.88 -7.18 2.27
C THR A 32 -6.11 -7.26 3.58
N ALA A 33 -5.24 -6.28 3.89
CA ALA A 33 -4.61 -6.14 5.21
C ALA A 33 -5.66 -6.01 6.32
N GLY A 34 -6.69 -5.17 6.11
CA GLY A 34 -7.80 -5.02 7.05
C GLY A 34 -8.54 -6.33 7.34
N GLY A 35 -8.79 -7.12 6.30
CA GLY A 35 -9.39 -8.45 6.44
C GLY A 35 -8.51 -9.43 7.25
N ALA A 36 -7.21 -9.47 6.94
CA ALA A 36 -6.26 -10.30 7.67
C ALA A 36 -6.13 -9.86 9.15
N ILE A 37 -6.10 -8.55 9.41
CA ILE A 37 -6.03 -8.01 10.77
C ILE A 37 -7.27 -8.39 11.59
N GLN A 38 -8.46 -8.44 11.00
CA GLN A 38 -9.65 -8.94 11.70
C GLN A 38 -9.48 -10.38 12.15
N ALA A 39 -8.90 -11.25 11.32
CA ALA A 39 -8.57 -12.62 11.74
C ALA A 39 -7.56 -12.62 12.90
N LEU A 40 -6.53 -11.78 12.85
CA LEU A 40 -5.55 -11.65 13.93
C LEU A 40 -6.17 -11.12 15.24
N ILE A 41 -7.18 -10.22 15.17
CA ILE A 41 -7.90 -9.74 16.35
C ILE A 41 -8.65 -10.89 17.02
N GLU A 42 -9.35 -11.71 16.26
CA GLU A 42 -10.11 -12.86 16.78
C GLU A 42 -9.22 -13.88 17.51
N GLU A 43 -7.96 -14.00 17.09
CA GLU A 43 -6.96 -14.89 17.68
C GLU A 43 -6.03 -14.20 18.71
N GLY A 44 -6.26 -12.93 19.04
CA GLY A 44 -5.42 -12.18 19.99
C GLY A 44 -3.99 -11.94 19.51
N LEU A 45 -3.76 -11.95 18.19
CA LEU A 45 -2.46 -11.78 17.53
C LEU A 45 -2.25 -10.38 16.90
N ALA A 46 -3.29 -9.54 16.84
CA ALA A 46 -3.19 -8.20 16.30
C ALA A 46 -2.14 -7.36 17.06
N GLY A 47 -1.27 -6.69 16.31
CA GLY A 47 -0.15 -5.94 16.86
C GLY A 47 1.05 -6.78 17.28
N LYS A 48 0.96 -8.10 17.28
CA LYS A 48 2.07 -9.03 17.54
C LYS A 48 2.67 -9.58 16.24
N VAL A 49 1.87 -9.69 15.20
CA VAL A 49 2.26 -10.14 13.87
C VAL A 49 2.37 -8.93 12.96
N LEU A 50 3.45 -8.85 12.19
CA LEU A 50 3.66 -7.76 11.23
C LEU A 50 2.67 -7.91 10.06
N VAL A 51 2.03 -6.82 9.67
CA VAL A 51 1.10 -6.81 8.52
C VAL A 51 1.48 -5.69 7.56
N THR A 52 1.74 -6.05 6.30
CA THR A 52 2.00 -5.07 5.24
C THR A 52 0.70 -4.59 4.61
N GLY A 53 0.78 -3.55 3.79
CA GLY A 53 -0.33 -3.05 2.98
C GLY A 53 0.16 -2.18 1.83
N GLN A 54 -0.76 -1.66 1.06
CA GLN A 54 -0.54 -0.73 -0.04
C GLN A 54 -1.80 0.12 -0.22
N ASP A 55 -1.62 1.33 -0.71
CA ASP A 55 -2.57 2.37 -1.10
C ASP A 55 -2.73 3.51 -0.09
N ALA A 56 -2.22 3.37 1.13
CA ALA A 56 -2.32 4.35 2.21
C ALA A 56 -3.78 4.77 2.49
N ASP A 57 -4.71 3.80 2.50
CA ASP A 57 -6.10 4.03 2.87
C ASP A 57 -6.21 4.67 4.25
N LEU A 58 -7.18 5.55 4.47
CA LEU A 58 -7.38 6.21 5.77
C LEU A 58 -7.46 5.20 6.92
N ALA A 59 -8.22 4.12 6.73
CA ALA A 59 -8.34 3.07 7.73
C ALA A 59 -7.00 2.34 8.01
N ALA A 60 -6.13 2.21 6.99
CA ALA A 60 -4.80 1.65 7.16
C ALA A 60 -3.88 2.60 7.93
N CYS A 61 -3.92 3.90 7.62
CA CYS A 61 -3.18 4.92 8.38
C CYS A 61 -3.58 4.91 9.87
N GLN A 62 -4.88 4.77 10.16
CA GLN A 62 -5.38 4.62 11.54
C GLN A 62 -4.88 3.33 12.19
N ARG A 63 -4.87 2.20 11.49
CA ARG A 63 -4.33 0.92 11.98
C ARG A 63 -2.82 0.98 12.23
N ILE A 64 -2.07 1.72 11.40
CA ILE A 64 -0.63 1.93 11.60
C ILE A 64 -0.39 2.74 12.88
N VAL A 65 -1.15 3.82 13.09
CA VAL A 65 -1.07 4.61 14.33
C VAL A 65 -1.44 3.76 15.54
N GLY A 66 -2.51 2.96 15.42
CA GLY A 66 -2.98 2.04 16.46
C GLY A 66 -2.10 0.80 16.68
N GLY A 67 -1.10 0.57 15.81
CA GLY A 67 -0.13 -0.53 15.95
C GLY A 67 -0.62 -1.90 15.48
N THR A 68 -1.75 -1.99 14.78
CA THR A 68 -2.27 -3.27 14.27
C THR A 68 -1.89 -3.55 12.81
N GLN A 69 -1.37 -2.55 12.10
CA GLN A 69 -0.73 -2.67 10.78
C GLN A 69 0.66 -2.06 10.85
N SER A 70 1.66 -2.71 10.26
CA SER A 70 3.05 -2.29 10.38
C SER A 70 3.44 -1.21 9.40
N MET A 71 2.90 -1.29 8.18
CA MET A 71 3.22 -0.35 7.11
C MET A 71 2.18 -0.39 5.99
N THR A 72 2.21 0.63 5.14
CA THR A 72 1.54 0.65 3.84
C THR A 72 2.47 1.27 2.79
N ILE A 73 2.25 0.99 1.52
CA ILE A 73 2.91 1.69 0.42
C ILE A 73 2.04 2.85 -0.02
N TYR A 74 2.56 4.06 0.14
CA TYR A 74 1.96 5.28 -0.38
C TYR A 74 2.44 5.57 -1.79
N LYS A 75 1.51 5.77 -2.70
CA LYS A 75 1.74 6.19 -4.08
C LYS A 75 1.27 7.63 -4.21
N PRO A 76 2.13 8.62 -4.56
CA PRO A 76 1.73 10.01 -4.68
C PRO A 76 0.89 10.22 -5.95
N LEU A 77 -0.41 9.89 -5.86
CA LEU A 77 -1.34 9.82 -6.99
C LEU A 77 -1.44 11.13 -7.77
N LYS A 78 -1.37 12.28 -7.09
CA LYS A 78 -1.37 13.60 -7.74
C LYS A 78 -0.18 13.74 -8.69
N LYS A 79 1.02 13.46 -8.19
CA LYS A 79 2.26 13.52 -8.99
C LYS A 79 2.21 12.56 -10.17
N LEU A 80 1.72 11.33 -9.93
CA LEU A 80 1.56 10.31 -10.98
C LEU A 80 0.58 10.80 -12.07
N ALA A 81 -0.58 11.32 -11.69
CA ALA A 81 -1.59 11.81 -12.62
C ALA A 81 -1.10 13.02 -13.43
N GLU A 82 -0.44 13.97 -12.78
CA GLU A 82 0.15 15.15 -13.45
C GLU A 82 1.20 14.75 -14.48
N GLN A 83 2.11 13.86 -14.15
CA GLN A 83 3.12 13.36 -15.07
C GLN A 83 2.50 12.55 -16.21
N ALA A 84 1.53 11.69 -15.93
CA ALA A 84 0.85 10.93 -16.98
C ALA A 84 0.14 11.86 -17.99
N ALA A 85 -0.55 12.89 -17.51
CA ALA A 85 -1.19 13.88 -18.35
C ALA A 85 -0.17 14.68 -19.19
N GLU A 86 0.93 15.13 -18.59
CA GLU A 86 2.01 15.83 -19.28
C GLU A 86 2.59 14.97 -20.40
N TYR A 87 2.88 13.70 -20.12
CA TYR A 87 3.46 12.79 -21.13
C TYR A 87 2.46 12.44 -22.23
N ALA A 88 1.18 12.30 -21.91
CA ALA A 88 0.14 12.09 -22.91
C ALA A 88 0.08 13.27 -23.90
N VAL A 89 0.14 14.50 -23.40
CA VAL A 89 0.18 15.72 -24.23
C VAL A 89 1.45 15.79 -25.08
N LYS A 90 2.63 15.50 -24.50
CA LYS A 90 3.89 15.44 -25.25
C LYS A 90 3.82 14.43 -26.40
N LEU A 91 3.32 13.23 -26.14
CA LEU A 91 3.18 12.18 -27.16
C LEU A 91 2.20 12.58 -28.26
N ALA A 92 1.05 13.19 -27.90
CA ALA A 92 0.08 13.71 -28.89
C ALA A 92 0.69 14.80 -29.78
N GLN A 93 1.59 15.62 -29.24
CA GLN A 93 2.34 16.64 -29.96
C GLN A 93 3.59 16.11 -30.69
N ARG A 94 3.82 14.80 -30.67
CA ARG A 94 5.03 14.15 -31.20
C ARG A 94 6.34 14.69 -30.57
N ARG A 95 6.27 15.15 -29.33
CA ARG A 95 7.44 15.59 -28.55
C ARG A 95 8.04 14.40 -27.80
N PRO A 96 9.35 14.35 -27.60
CA PRO A 96 9.99 13.25 -26.91
C PRO A 96 9.60 13.23 -25.42
N VAL A 97 9.39 12.02 -24.91
CA VAL A 97 9.35 11.72 -23.48
C VAL A 97 10.64 10.99 -23.12
N ILE A 98 11.38 11.53 -22.15
CA ILE A 98 12.65 10.93 -21.71
C ILE A 98 12.30 9.87 -20.66
N ALA A 99 12.55 8.60 -21.00
CA ALA A 99 12.42 7.51 -20.05
C ALA A 99 13.56 7.53 -19.03
N THR A 100 13.25 7.21 -17.77
CA THR A 100 14.24 7.08 -16.69
C THR A 100 14.73 5.65 -16.52
N GLY A 101 14.10 4.70 -17.19
CA GLY A 101 14.43 3.27 -17.17
C GLY A 101 13.67 2.50 -18.24
N ALA A 102 13.70 1.18 -18.13
CA ALA A 102 12.94 0.28 -18.98
C ALA A 102 12.34 -0.86 -18.15
N TYR A 103 11.19 -1.35 -18.57
CA TYR A 103 10.51 -2.49 -17.97
C TYR A 103 10.32 -3.60 -19.01
N ASP A 104 10.72 -4.81 -18.66
CA ASP A 104 10.52 -5.98 -19.50
C ASP A 104 9.08 -6.49 -19.40
N ASN A 105 8.34 -6.45 -20.50
CA ASN A 105 6.96 -6.95 -20.55
C ASN A 105 6.86 -8.41 -21.05
N GLY A 106 7.99 -9.10 -21.15
CA GLY A 106 8.09 -10.46 -21.68
C GLY A 106 8.26 -10.54 -23.21
N GLN A 107 8.19 -9.41 -23.92
CA GLN A 107 8.39 -9.33 -25.38
C GLN A 107 9.45 -8.29 -25.77
N THR A 108 9.52 -7.19 -25.04
CA THR A 108 10.44 -6.10 -25.29
C THR A 108 10.70 -5.29 -24.04
N GLN A 109 11.80 -4.55 -24.05
CA GLN A 109 12.11 -3.54 -23.02
C GLN A 109 11.29 -2.27 -23.31
N VAL A 110 10.29 -2.01 -22.48
CA VAL A 110 9.41 -0.83 -22.62
C VAL A 110 10.05 0.37 -21.94
N PRO A 111 10.32 1.48 -22.65
CA PRO A 111 10.81 2.71 -22.04
C PRO A 111 9.81 3.19 -20.96
N THR A 112 10.32 3.42 -19.75
CA THR A 112 9.47 3.68 -18.58
C THR A 112 9.94 4.91 -17.85
N VAL A 113 8.98 5.72 -17.38
CA VAL A 113 9.20 6.76 -16.37
C VAL A 113 8.62 6.25 -15.07
N GLN A 114 9.49 6.02 -14.09
CA GLN A 114 9.09 5.48 -12.80
C GLN A 114 8.83 6.62 -11.81
N VAL A 115 7.69 6.55 -11.12
CA VAL A 115 7.37 7.43 -9.99
C VAL A 115 7.72 6.69 -8.70
N GLU A 116 8.48 7.35 -7.83
CA GLU A 116 8.83 6.79 -6.53
C GLU A 116 7.60 6.59 -5.66
N VAL A 117 7.56 5.47 -4.97
CA VAL A 117 6.58 5.14 -3.93
C VAL A 117 7.27 5.17 -2.57
N VAL A 118 6.49 5.37 -1.51
CA VAL A 118 7.02 5.51 -0.15
C VAL A 118 6.46 4.42 0.75
N ALA A 119 7.34 3.69 1.42
CA ALA A 119 6.94 2.83 2.53
C ALA A 119 6.62 3.71 3.74
N VAL A 120 5.35 3.70 4.14
CA VAL A 120 4.83 4.50 5.26
C VAL A 120 4.66 3.63 6.48
N THR A 121 5.28 4.06 7.55
CA THR A 121 5.20 3.48 8.89
C THR A 121 4.68 4.54 9.88
N LYS A 122 4.54 4.17 11.13
CA LYS A 122 4.11 5.12 12.18
C LYS A 122 5.06 6.31 12.31
N GLU A 123 6.36 6.10 12.08
CA GLU A 123 7.41 7.11 12.25
C GLU A 123 7.36 8.20 11.19
N ASN A 124 7.06 7.85 9.94
CA ASN A 124 7.12 8.80 8.81
C ASN A 124 5.75 9.20 8.25
N LEU A 125 4.64 8.74 8.83
CA LEU A 125 3.28 8.98 8.33
C LEU A 125 2.95 10.49 8.27
N LYS A 126 3.41 11.29 9.23
CA LYS A 126 3.23 12.75 9.23
C LYS A 126 3.97 13.43 8.10
N ASP A 127 5.19 13.01 7.84
CA ASP A 127 6.09 13.64 6.87
C ASP A 127 5.83 13.15 5.43
N THR A 128 4.90 12.21 5.26
CA THR A 128 4.51 11.64 3.97
C THR A 128 3.04 11.90 3.67
N VAL A 129 2.15 11.04 4.10
CA VAL A 129 0.70 11.06 3.81
C VAL A 129 0.04 12.37 4.26
N VAL A 130 0.39 12.87 5.47
CA VAL A 130 -0.17 14.11 6.00
C VAL A 130 0.43 15.33 5.32
N ALA A 131 1.76 15.37 5.15
CA ALA A 131 2.46 16.49 4.53
C ALA A 131 2.01 16.71 3.07
N ASP A 132 1.74 15.64 2.33
CA ASP A 132 1.21 15.70 0.96
C ASP A 132 -0.29 16.06 0.89
N GLY A 133 -0.97 16.18 2.04
CA GLY A 133 -2.40 16.46 2.13
C GLY A 133 -3.29 15.32 1.61
N PHE A 134 -2.77 14.09 1.55
CA PHE A 134 -3.52 12.92 1.09
C PHE A 134 -4.63 12.55 2.08
N HIS A 135 -4.33 12.55 3.38
CA HIS A 135 -5.31 12.50 4.46
C HIS A 135 -5.00 13.55 5.53
N PRO A 136 -6.02 14.22 6.10
CA PRO A 136 -5.81 15.17 7.17
C PRO A 136 -5.43 14.48 8.48
N ALA A 137 -4.57 15.12 9.27
CA ALA A 137 -4.04 14.55 10.50
C ALA A 137 -5.14 14.19 11.51
N ASP A 138 -6.17 15.03 11.66
CA ASP A 138 -7.29 14.82 12.57
C ASP A 138 -8.15 13.59 12.21
N ALA A 139 -8.17 13.20 10.94
CA ALA A 139 -8.83 11.98 10.50
C ALA A 139 -8.02 10.72 10.84
N ILE A 140 -6.69 10.82 10.84
CA ILE A 140 -5.78 9.70 11.10
C ILE A 140 -5.61 9.44 12.61
N TYR A 141 -5.39 10.50 13.39
CA TYR A 141 -5.02 10.43 14.83
C TYR A 141 -6.25 10.59 15.77
N ARG A 142 -7.35 9.99 15.40
CA ARG A 142 -8.58 9.97 16.25
C ARG A 142 -8.44 9.08 17.46
#